data_8fcf5bb49ead2f3ca0cf247e29c92306
#
_entry.id   8fcf5bb49ead2f3ca0cf247e29c92306
#
_cell.length_a   1.000
_cell.length_b   1.000
_cell.length_c   1.000
_cell.angle_alpha   90.00
_cell.angle_beta   90.00
_cell.angle_gamma   90.00
#
_symmetry.space_group_name_H-M   'P 1'
#
loop_
_entity.id
_entity.type
_entity.pdbx_description
1 polymer ?
#
loop_
_entity_poly.entity_id
_entity_poly.type
_entity_poly.pdbx_seq_one_letter_code
_entity_poly.pdbx_strand_id
1 'polypeptide(L)'
;MGRSLLGMMAVVCLTAGAGLALDDYRNTWTVADQLRDPVGFTEFARRQLIWELRQLRTLRPPLQVELQRLMAEEERIKSALDFAANLTERLREEPTAIVSEDSSIIADGRTWGRAERMSQVSSLISQMEGYENDLERIHRGRLHAEEELQRLTRQESETESNLQLLATCAQTLRTVRDAQPNTELMSNVELLMVRNKSVLQRSAE
;
A
#
# COMPACT_ATOMS: atom_id res chain seq x y z
N MET A 1 7.78 13.44 13.50
CA MET A 1 7.49 13.36 12.06
C MET A 1 8.54 12.64 11.20
N GLY A 2 9.77 12.36 11.67
CA GLY A 2 10.84 11.71 10.87
C GLY A 2 10.87 10.16 10.86
N ARG A 3 10.06 9.47 11.66
CA ARG A 3 10.16 8.01 11.83
C ARG A 3 9.42 7.16 10.77
N SER A 4 8.38 7.69 10.15
CA SER A 4 7.62 6.95 9.11
C SER A 4 8.33 6.95 7.75
N LEU A 5 9.09 7.99 7.40
CA LEU A 5 9.90 8.03 6.17
C LEU A 5 11.06 7.03 6.19
N LEU A 6 11.67 6.77 7.37
CA LEU A 6 12.74 5.78 7.52
C LEU A 6 12.22 4.34 7.35
N GLY A 7 10.99 4.05 7.78
CA GLY A 7 10.36 2.74 7.59
C GLY A 7 10.08 2.45 6.10
N MET A 8 9.63 3.46 5.36
CA MET A 8 9.36 3.33 3.92
C MET A 8 10.65 3.16 3.10
N MET A 9 11.73 3.87 3.44
CA MET A 9 13.04 3.68 2.81
C MET A 9 13.65 2.29 3.09
N ALA A 10 13.45 1.71 4.27
CA ALA A 10 13.96 0.38 4.59
C ALA A 10 13.28 -0.72 3.76
N VAL A 11 11.98 -0.61 3.47
CA VAL A 11 11.26 -1.54 2.59
C VAL A 11 11.74 -1.42 1.15
N VAL A 12 11.97 -0.21 0.65
CA VAL A 12 12.50 0.04 -0.70
C VAL A 12 13.93 -0.49 -0.86
N CYS A 13 14.79 -0.35 0.16
CA CYS A 13 16.16 -0.89 0.12
C CYS A 13 16.21 -2.42 0.15
N LEU A 14 15.28 -3.08 0.86
CA LEU A 14 15.19 -4.55 0.86
C LEU A 14 14.73 -5.11 -0.49
N THR A 15 13.83 -4.42 -1.19
CA THR A 15 13.37 -4.83 -2.53
C THR A 15 14.41 -4.58 -3.62
N ALA A 16 15.16 -3.48 -3.53
CA ALA A 16 16.26 -3.18 -4.47
C ALA A 16 17.44 -4.17 -4.29
N GLY A 17 17.78 -4.53 -3.07
CA GLY A 17 18.83 -5.53 -2.79
C GLY A 17 18.47 -6.94 -3.28
N ALA A 18 17.21 -7.34 -3.20
CA ALA A 18 16.72 -8.61 -3.73
C ALA A 18 16.75 -8.66 -5.27
N GLY A 19 16.48 -7.51 -5.94
CA GLY A 19 16.54 -7.40 -7.41
C GLY A 19 17.94 -7.62 -7.97
N LEU A 20 18.99 -7.16 -7.31
CA LEU A 20 20.38 -7.31 -7.74
C LEU A 20 20.89 -8.75 -7.56
N ALA A 21 20.49 -9.46 -6.49
CA ALA A 21 20.85 -10.86 -6.29
C ALA A 21 20.20 -11.81 -7.30
N LEU A 22 19.07 -11.41 -7.91
CA LEU A 22 18.36 -12.18 -8.93
C LEU A 22 18.98 -12.06 -10.33
N ASP A 23 19.60 -10.94 -10.66
CA ASP A 23 20.28 -10.77 -11.95
C ASP A 23 21.52 -11.68 -12.09
N ASP A 24 22.23 -11.96 -10.98
CA ASP A 24 23.36 -12.89 -10.97
C ASP A 24 22.90 -14.36 -11.18
N TYR A 25 21.72 -14.73 -10.73
CA TYR A 25 21.16 -16.09 -10.90
C TYR A 25 20.54 -16.32 -12.29
N ARG A 26 20.27 -15.28 -13.07
CA ARG A 26 19.62 -15.35 -14.39
C ARG A 26 20.55 -15.79 -15.52
N ASN A 27 21.83 -15.55 -15.38
CA ASN A 27 22.82 -15.91 -16.40
C ASN A 27 23.18 -17.40 -16.41
N THR A 28 22.52 -18.23 -15.59
CA THR A 28 22.88 -19.64 -15.46
C THR A 28 22.28 -20.56 -16.53
N TRP A 29 21.20 -20.13 -17.21
CA TRP A 29 20.56 -20.93 -18.26
C TRP A 29 20.67 -20.25 -19.62
N THR A 30 21.56 -20.77 -20.47
CA THR A 30 21.64 -20.36 -21.89
C THR A 30 20.50 -21.01 -22.68
N VAL A 31 20.19 -20.49 -23.87
CA VAL A 31 19.20 -21.11 -24.77
C VAL A 31 19.57 -22.57 -25.07
N ALA A 32 20.86 -22.86 -25.19
CA ALA A 32 21.34 -24.22 -25.37
C ALA A 32 21.05 -25.12 -24.16
N ASP A 33 21.22 -24.62 -22.95
CA ASP A 33 20.92 -25.36 -21.70
C ASP A 33 19.41 -25.61 -21.56
N GLN A 34 18.57 -24.62 -21.91
CA GLN A 34 17.13 -24.75 -21.92
C GLN A 34 16.64 -25.84 -22.88
N LEU A 35 17.23 -25.89 -24.08
CA LEU A 35 16.90 -26.91 -25.09
C LEU A 35 17.41 -28.31 -24.68
N ARG A 36 18.52 -28.35 -23.96
CA ARG A 36 19.14 -29.62 -23.49
C ARG A 36 18.34 -30.23 -22.31
N ASP A 37 17.86 -29.41 -21.39
CA ASP A 37 17.08 -29.86 -20.24
C ASP A 37 15.86 -28.94 -20.02
N PRO A 38 14.82 -29.07 -20.87
CA PRO A 38 13.63 -28.25 -20.79
C PRO A 38 12.82 -28.48 -19.50
N VAL A 39 12.86 -29.68 -18.93
CA VAL A 39 12.19 -30.00 -17.67
C VAL A 39 12.88 -29.29 -16.52
N GLY A 40 14.21 -29.35 -16.43
CA GLY A 40 15.01 -28.66 -15.41
C GLY A 40 14.82 -27.14 -15.47
N PHE A 41 14.78 -26.57 -16.69
CA PHE A 41 14.49 -25.14 -16.87
C PHE A 41 13.08 -24.76 -16.38
N THR A 42 12.07 -25.55 -16.68
CA THR A 42 10.69 -25.28 -16.23
C THR A 42 10.57 -25.39 -14.71
N GLU A 43 11.27 -26.32 -14.08
CA GLU A 43 11.33 -26.44 -12.62
C GLU A 43 12.09 -25.27 -11.97
N PHE A 44 13.14 -24.77 -12.61
CA PHE A 44 13.83 -23.56 -12.20
C PHE A 44 12.90 -22.34 -12.28
N ALA A 45 12.24 -22.12 -13.41
CA ALA A 45 11.27 -21.05 -13.60
C ALA A 45 10.15 -21.10 -12.54
N ARG A 46 9.63 -22.29 -12.24
CA ARG A 46 8.64 -22.48 -11.20
C ARG A 46 9.14 -22.08 -9.81
N ARG A 47 10.38 -22.44 -9.46
CA ARG A 47 10.98 -22.04 -8.17
C ARG A 47 11.11 -20.52 -8.06
N GLN A 48 11.49 -19.85 -9.15
CA GLN A 48 11.57 -18.40 -9.22
C GLN A 48 10.22 -17.75 -8.97
N LEU A 49 9.17 -18.16 -9.68
CA LEU A 49 7.82 -17.62 -9.48
C LEU A 49 7.27 -17.87 -8.06
N ILE A 50 7.57 -19.04 -7.46
CA ILE A 50 7.19 -19.32 -6.06
C ILE A 50 7.90 -18.34 -5.11
N TRP A 51 9.17 -18.04 -5.35
CA TRP A 51 9.91 -17.08 -4.55
C TRP A 51 9.32 -15.67 -4.72
N GLU A 52 9.04 -15.23 -5.95
CA GLU A 52 8.39 -13.96 -6.27
C GLU A 52 7.02 -13.82 -5.59
N LEU A 53 6.20 -14.85 -5.67
CA LEU A 53 4.90 -14.88 -4.99
C LEU A 53 5.03 -14.73 -3.47
N ARG A 54 6.05 -15.36 -2.87
CA ARG A 54 6.33 -15.18 -1.43
C ARG A 54 6.71 -13.74 -1.11
N GLN A 55 7.54 -13.09 -1.95
CA GLN A 55 7.90 -11.68 -1.77
C GLN A 55 6.66 -10.77 -1.85
N LEU A 56 5.81 -10.92 -2.86
CA LEU A 56 4.56 -10.17 -2.98
C LEU A 56 3.69 -10.32 -1.73
N ARG A 57 3.55 -11.55 -1.23
CA ARG A 57 2.77 -11.84 -0.02
C ARG A 57 3.37 -11.20 1.24
N THR A 58 4.68 -10.99 1.32
CA THR A 58 5.29 -10.29 2.48
C THR A 58 5.05 -8.78 2.46
N LEU A 59 4.81 -8.19 1.28
CA LEU A 59 4.53 -6.75 1.15
C LEU A 59 3.10 -6.38 1.54
N ARG A 60 2.16 -7.30 1.47
CA ARG A 60 0.74 -7.06 1.75
C ARG A 60 0.41 -6.72 3.21
N PRO A 61 0.90 -7.47 4.24
CA PRO A 61 0.58 -7.19 5.64
C PRO A 61 0.96 -5.79 6.11
N PRO A 62 2.17 -5.26 5.84
CA PRO A 62 2.53 -3.90 6.26
C PRO A 62 1.62 -2.82 5.64
N LEU A 63 1.21 -2.98 4.37
CA LEU A 63 0.27 -2.06 3.73
C LEU A 63 -1.14 -2.16 4.35
N GLN A 64 -1.59 -3.34 4.71
CA GLN A 64 -2.87 -3.52 5.42
C GLN A 64 -2.85 -2.85 6.80
N VAL A 65 -1.76 -2.98 7.54
CA VAL A 65 -1.58 -2.32 8.84
C VAL A 65 -1.57 -0.80 8.68
N GLU A 66 -0.86 -0.27 7.67
CA GLU A 66 -0.83 1.17 7.40
C GLU A 66 -2.21 1.70 6.98
N LEU A 67 -2.95 0.96 6.15
CA LEU A 67 -4.32 1.32 5.80
C LEU A 67 -5.24 1.39 7.03
N GLN A 68 -5.17 0.39 7.91
CA GLN A 68 -5.94 0.38 9.16
C GLN A 68 -5.56 1.55 10.07
N ARG A 69 -4.28 1.87 10.16
CA ARG A 69 -3.78 3.02 10.91
C ARG A 69 -4.35 4.34 10.36
N LEU A 70 -4.31 4.54 9.04
CA LEU A 70 -4.85 5.74 8.39
C LEU A 70 -6.35 5.87 8.61
N MET A 71 -7.10 4.77 8.54
CA MET A 71 -8.54 4.74 8.84
C MET A 71 -8.83 5.13 10.29
N ALA A 72 -8.07 4.60 11.25
CA ALA A 72 -8.24 4.95 12.66
C ALA A 72 -7.87 6.42 12.95
N GLU A 73 -6.85 6.95 12.28
CA GLU A 73 -6.44 8.36 12.39
C GLU A 73 -7.48 9.29 11.76
N GLU A 74 -8.07 8.92 10.62
CA GLU A 74 -9.18 9.63 9.98
C GLU A 74 -10.37 9.77 10.93
N GLU A 75 -10.80 8.68 11.58
CA GLU A 75 -11.91 8.68 12.51
C GLU A 75 -11.65 9.53 13.76
N ARG A 76 -10.43 9.48 14.26
CA ARG A 76 -10.00 10.30 15.39
C ARG A 76 -10.04 11.80 15.06
N ILE A 77 -9.58 12.20 13.87
CA ILE A 77 -9.58 13.60 13.47
C ILE A 77 -11.01 14.09 13.17
N LYS A 78 -11.86 13.26 12.56
CA LYS A 78 -13.29 13.57 12.38
C LYS A 78 -13.96 13.85 13.73
N SER A 79 -13.75 12.98 14.71
CA SER A 79 -14.31 13.18 16.06
C SER A 79 -13.79 14.46 16.72
N ALA A 80 -12.52 14.82 16.52
CA ALA A 80 -11.96 16.06 17.03
C ALA A 80 -12.54 17.30 16.33
N LEU A 81 -12.76 17.21 15.00
CA LEU A 81 -13.38 18.26 14.20
C LEU A 81 -14.84 18.51 14.64
N ASP A 82 -15.61 17.43 14.81
CA ASP A 82 -17.00 17.50 15.28
C ASP A 82 -17.08 18.12 16.69
N PHE A 83 -16.17 17.73 17.58
CA PHE A 83 -16.09 18.33 18.92
C PHE A 83 -15.78 19.84 18.84
N ALA A 84 -14.77 20.23 18.05
CA ALA A 84 -14.39 21.63 17.87
C ALA A 84 -15.53 22.46 17.25
N ALA A 85 -16.26 21.91 16.28
CA ALA A 85 -17.41 22.54 15.65
C ALA A 85 -18.54 22.78 16.66
N ASN A 86 -18.91 21.74 17.41
CA ASN A 86 -19.94 21.83 18.45
C ASN A 86 -19.58 22.85 19.55
N LEU A 87 -18.33 22.86 19.99
CA LEU A 87 -17.86 23.81 20.99
C LEU A 87 -17.88 25.27 20.43
N THR A 88 -17.48 25.44 19.17
CA THR A 88 -17.50 26.71 18.48
C THR A 88 -18.94 27.28 18.40
N GLU A 89 -19.90 26.43 18.06
CA GLU A 89 -21.33 26.82 18.00
C GLU A 89 -21.84 27.25 19.38
N ARG A 90 -21.60 26.45 20.40
CA ARG A 90 -21.98 26.79 21.79
C ARG A 90 -21.35 28.07 22.32
N LEU A 91 -20.11 28.36 21.93
CA LEU A 91 -19.44 29.62 22.33
C LEU A 91 -19.93 30.83 21.54
N ARG A 92 -20.49 30.64 20.34
CA ARG A 92 -21.09 31.70 19.51
C ARG A 92 -22.51 32.08 19.94
N GLU A 93 -23.25 31.16 20.57
CA GLU A 93 -24.60 31.43 21.03
C GLU A 93 -24.56 32.59 22.01
N GLU A 94 -25.16 33.74 21.62
CA GLU A 94 -25.34 34.87 22.54
C GLU A 94 -26.47 34.53 23.49
N PRO A 95 -26.28 34.73 24.81
CA PRO A 95 -27.42 34.61 25.74
C PRO A 95 -28.47 35.62 25.34
N THR A 96 -29.67 35.15 24.98
CA THR A 96 -30.82 35.96 24.54
C THR A 96 -31.41 36.83 25.66
N ALA A 97 -30.83 36.87 26.85
CA ALA A 97 -31.28 37.65 27.99
C ALA A 97 -30.27 38.77 28.29
N ILE A 98 -30.65 39.99 27.93
CA ILE A 98 -30.16 41.29 28.44
C ILE A 98 -28.65 41.55 28.20
N VAL A 99 -28.40 42.47 27.30
CA VAL A 99 -27.11 43.10 26.97
C VAL A 99 -26.55 43.82 28.23
N SER A 100 -25.86 43.08 29.07
CA SER A 100 -24.86 43.66 29.97
C SER A 100 -23.50 43.32 29.44
N GLU A 101 -22.51 44.23 29.52
CA GLU A 101 -21.13 44.03 29.10
C GLU A 101 -20.44 42.81 29.77
N ASP A 102 -21.09 42.23 30.78
CA ASP A 102 -20.69 41.06 31.57
C ASP A 102 -21.42 39.76 31.18
N SER A 103 -21.94 39.64 29.94
CA SER A 103 -22.61 38.40 29.52
C SER A 103 -21.60 37.25 29.43
N SER A 104 -21.61 36.39 30.43
CA SER A 104 -20.84 35.15 30.46
C SER A 104 -21.72 33.94 30.14
N ILE A 105 -21.19 32.96 29.40
CA ILE A 105 -21.86 31.68 29.18
C ILE A 105 -21.07 30.56 29.85
N ILE A 106 -21.78 29.52 30.22
CA ILE A 106 -21.16 28.30 30.73
C ILE A 106 -21.07 27.28 29.57
N ALA A 107 -19.86 27.00 29.13
CA ALA A 107 -19.58 25.94 28.16
C ALA A 107 -18.52 25.01 28.75
N ASP A 108 -18.78 23.73 28.72
CA ASP A 108 -17.90 22.66 29.28
C ASP A 108 -17.50 22.90 30.75
N GLY A 109 -18.46 23.41 31.58
CA GLY A 109 -18.25 23.66 32.98
C GLY A 109 -17.38 24.90 33.29
N ARG A 110 -17.03 25.70 32.32
CA ARG A 110 -16.30 26.98 32.45
C ARG A 110 -17.20 28.16 32.12
N THR A 111 -16.99 29.26 32.85
CA THR A 111 -17.62 30.54 32.59
C THR A 111 -16.71 31.35 31.68
N TRP A 112 -17.24 31.77 30.52
CA TRP A 112 -16.51 32.48 29.48
C TRP A 112 -17.00 33.92 29.34
N GLY A 113 -16.08 34.88 29.49
CA GLY A 113 -16.37 36.29 29.15
C GLY A 113 -16.38 36.48 27.60
N ARG A 114 -16.99 37.56 27.14
CA ARG A 114 -17.14 37.83 25.68
C ARG A 114 -15.80 37.82 24.93
N ALA A 115 -14.79 38.56 25.44
CA ALA A 115 -13.48 38.63 24.81
C ALA A 115 -12.77 37.26 24.77
N GLU A 116 -12.87 36.52 25.85
CA GLU A 116 -12.30 35.16 25.96
C GLU A 116 -12.98 34.19 25.00
N ARG A 117 -14.31 34.24 24.89
CA ARG A 117 -15.09 33.43 23.91
C ARG A 117 -14.66 33.69 22.49
N MET A 118 -14.54 34.98 22.10
CA MET A 118 -14.14 35.36 20.73
C MET A 118 -12.70 34.88 20.42
N SER A 119 -11.80 35.00 21.36
CA SER A 119 -10.45 34.47 21.23
C SER A 119 -10.44 32.95 21.07
N GLN A 120 -11.22 32.26 21.89
CA GLN A 120 -11.33 30.80 21.81
C GLN A 120 -11.97 30.32 20.52
N VAL A 121 -13.02 30.98 20.05
CA VAL A 121 -13.68 30.71 18.75
C VAL A 121 -12.66 30.87 17.62
N SER A 122 -11.85 31.92 17.60
CA SER A 122 -10.81 32.10 16.58
C SER A 122 -9.78 30.97 16.62
N SER A 123 -9.36 30.57 17.83
CA SER A 123 -8.43 29.43 18.00
C SER A 123 -9.02 28.10 17.51
N LEU A 124 -10.29 27.85 17.83
CA LEU A 124 -10.99 26.63 17.38
C LEU A 124 -11.15 26.61 15.86
N ILE A 125 -11.48 27.75 15.23
CA ILE A 125 -11.55 27.84 13.76
C ILE A 125 -10.20 27.48 13.13
N SER A 126 -9.09 28.05 13.63
CA SER A 126 -7.76 27.71 13.11
C SER A 126 -7.38 26.22 13.32
N GLN A 127 -7.83 25.62 14.43
CA GLN A 127 -7.65 24.19 14.67
C GLN A 127 -8.49 23.36 13.70
N MET A 128 -9.72 23.74 13.42
CA MET A 128 -10.59 23.07 12.45
C MET A 128 -9.98 23.07 11.05
N GLU A 129 -9.46 24.22 10.59
CA GLU A 129 -8.73 24.31 9.32
C GLU A 129 -7.50 23.35 9.28
N GLY A 130 -6.80 23.24 10.41
CA GLY A 130 -5.71 22.26 10.56
C GLY A 130 -6.21 20.81 10.43
N TYR A 131 -7.32 20.47 11.07
CA TYR A 131 -7.91 19.14 10.99
C TYR A 131 -8.41 18.80 9.59
N GLU A 132 -9.03 19.76 8.88
CA GLU A 132 -9.47 19.58 7.48
C GLU A 132 -8.28 19.28 6.56
N ASN A 133 -7.16 20.01 6.69
CA ASN A 133 -5.94 19.75 5.94
C ASN A 133 -5.33 18.35 6.26
N ASP A 134 -5.37 17.95 7.53
CA ASP A 134 -4.91 16.63 7.95
C ASP A 134 -5.81 15.52 7.39
N LEU A 135 -7.15 15.71 7.38
CA LEU A 135 -8.09 14.78 6.77
C LEU A 135 -7.81 14.59 5.27
N GLU A 136 -7.56 15.67 4.54
CA GLU A 136 -7.23 15.59 3.12
C GLU A 136 -5.93 14.83 2.87
N ARG A 137 -4.92 15.05 3.71
CA ARG A 137 -3.64 14.31 3.63
C ARG A 137 -3.83 12.83 3.93
N ILE A 138 -4.60 12.48 4.96
CA ILE A 138 -4.91 11.09 5.33
C ILE A 138 -5.72 10.42 4.23
N HIS A 139 -6.72 11.11 3.69
CA HIS A 139 -7.54 10.58 2.60
C HIS A 139 -6.68 10.21 1.36
N ARG A 140 -5.77 11.10 0.96
CA ARG A 140 -4.82 10.82 -0.13
C ARG A 140 -3.91 9.62 0.18
N GLY A 141 -3.39 9.54 1.41
CA GLY A 141 -2.58 8.41 1.85
C GLY A 141 -3.35 7.08 1.84
N ARG A 142 -4.63 7.12 2.23
CA ARG A 142 -5.52 5.94 2.21
C ARG A 142 -5.78 5.46 0.78
N LEU A 143 -6.14 6.36 -0.13
CA LEU A 143 -6.34 6.02 -1.55
C LEU A 143 -5.09 5.37 -2.15
N HIS A 144 -3.92 5.93 -1.88
CA HIS A 144 -2.66 5.36 -2.35
C HIS A 144 -2.41 3.95 -1.80
N ALA A 145 -2.63 3.73 -0.50
CA ALA A 145 -2.48 2.40 0.11
C ALA A 145 -3.49 1.38 -0.44
N GLU A 146 -4.73 1.79 -0.71
CA GLU A 146 -5.77 0.96 -1.33
C GLU A 146 -5.38 0.57 -2.77
N GLU A 147 -4.89 1.52 -3.58
CA GLU A 147 -4.41 1.28 -4.94
C GLU A 147 -3.24 0.30 -4.97
N GLU A 148 -2.28 0.46 -4.06
CA GLU A 148 -1.14 -0.45 -3.93
C GLU A 148 -1.57 -1.87 -3.54
N LEU A 149 -2.50 -2.01 -2.58
CA LEU A 149 -3.06 -3.31 -2.21
C LEU A 149 -3.78 -3.98 -3.38
N GLN A 150 -4.54 -3.22 -4.17
CA GLN A 150 -5.20 -3.75 -5.37
C GLN A 150 -4.18 -4.19 -6.42
N ARG A 151 -3.10 -3.41 -6.58
CA ARG A 151 -2.00 -3.74 -7.49
C ARG A 151 -1.34 -5.06 -7.08
N LEU A 152 -0.95 -5.19 -5.80
CA LEU A 152 -0.36 -6.42 -5.26
C LEU A 152 -1.28 -7.62 -5.44
N THR A 153 -2.58 -7.48 -5.18
CA THR A 153 -3.56 -8.56 -5.35
C THR A 153 -3.63 -9.04 -6.81
N ARG A 154 -3.61 -8.11 -7.77
CA ARG A 154 -3.57 -8.46 -9.20
C ARG A 154 -2.28 -9.19 -9.56
N GLN A 155 -1.13 -8.70 -9.07
CA GLN A 155 0.16 -9.33 -9.31
C GLN A 155 0.25 -10.74 -8.71
N GLU A 156 -0.26 -10.94 -7.49
CA GLU A 156 -0.36 -12.27 -6.88
C GLU A 156 -1.18 -13.23 -7.77
N SER A 157 -2.35 -12.80 -8.23
CA SER A 157 -3.22 -13.59 -9.09
C SER A 157 -2.57 -13.93 -10.43
N GLU A 158 -1.89 -12.97 -11.06
CA GLU A 158 -1.14 -13.21 -12.31
C GLU A 158 0.00 -14.20 -12.12
N THR A 159 0.75 -14.07 -11.00
CA THR A 159 1.85 -14.98 -10.68
C THR A 159 1.34 -16.40 -10.40
N GLU A 160 0.22 -16.54 -9.70
CA GLU A 160 -0.43 -17.85 -9.48
C GLU A 160 -0.90 -18.48 -10.79
N SER A 161 -1.51 -17.71 -11.68
CA SER A 161 -1.92 -18.17 -13.01
C SER A 161 -0.70 -18.66 -13.83
N ASN A 162 0.41 -17.90 -13.80
CA ASN A 162 1.63 -18.27 -14.48
C ASN A 162 2.27 -19.54 -13.89
N LEU A 163 2.18 -19.73 -12.57
CA LEU A 163 2.60 -20.98 -11.92
C LEU A 163 1.79 -22.21 -12.39
N GLN A 164 0.48 -22.05 -12.59
CA GLN A 164 -0.38 -23.10 -13.13
C GLN A 164 0.00 -23.44 -14.58
N LEU A 165 0.24 -22.42 -15.41
CA LEU A 165 0.69 -22.61 -16.79
C LEU A 165 2.03 -23.34 -16.84
N LEU A 166 3.00 -22.95 -16.00
CA LEU A 166 4.29 -23.64 -15.92
C LEU A 166 4.14 -25.12 -15.46
N ALA A 167 3.22 -25.38 -14.53
CA ALA A 167 2.96 -26.74 -14.09
C ALA A 167 2.43 -27.60 -15.25
N THR A 168 1.51 -27.04 -16.05
CA THR A 168 0.98 -27.70 -17.25
C THR A 168 2.07 -27.93 -18.29
N CYS A 169 2.92 -26.92 -18.56
CA CYS A 169 4.07 -27.05 -19.47
C CYS A 169 5.03 -28.13 -19.01
N ALA A 170 5.37 -28.19 -17.71
CA ALA A 170 6.26 -29.22 -17.16
C ALA A 170 5.66 -30.62 -17.33
N GLN A 171 4.35 -30.77 -17.13
CA GLN A 171 3.66 -32.05 -17.33
C GLN A 171 3.69 -32.47 -18.80
N THR A 172 3.40 -31.56 -19.73
CA THR A 172 3.46 -31.80 -21.17
C THR A 172 4.86 -32.22 -21.61
N LEU A 173 5.90 -31.51 -21.13
CA LEU A 173 7.29 -31.85 -21.44
C LEU A 173 7.69 -33.24 -20.93
N ARG A 174 7.18 -33.67 -19.78
CA ARG A 174 7.42 -35.02 -19.25
C ARG A 174 6.74 -36.11 -20.07
N THR A 175 5.53 -35.81 -20.59
CA THR A 175 4.79 -36.78 -21.43
C THR A 175 5.32 -36.88 -22.85
N VAL A 176 5.92 -35.80 -23.37
CA VAL A 176 6.48 -35.69 -24.74
C VAL A 176 7.99 -35.93 -24.75
N ARG A 177 8.56 -36.47 -23.67
CA ARG A 177 10.01 -36.68 -23.51
C ARG A 177 10.67 -37.47 -24.62
N ASP A 178 9.92 -38.28 -25.38
CA ASP A 178 10.37 -39.06 -26.52
C ASP A 178 10.14 -38.39 -27.89
N ALA A 179 9.48 -37.23 -27.92
CA ALA A 179 9.30 -36.40 -29.11
C ALA A 179 10.26 -35.20 -29.09
N GLN A 180 10.68 -34.75 -30.28
CA GLN A 180 11.61 -33.64 -30.46
C GLN A 180 11.30 -32.43 -29.56
N PRO A 181 12.33 -31.72 -29.03
CA PRO A 181 12.10 -30.57 -28.15
C PRO A 181 11.25 -29.51 -28.82
N ASN A 182 10.11 -29.23 -28.18
CA ASN A 182 9.13 -28.27 -28.71
C ASN A 182 9.62 -26.85 -28.39
N THR A 183 10.29 -26.23 -29.36
CA THR A 183 10.83 -24.86 -29.26
C THR A 183 9.78 -23.83 -28.92
N GLU A 184 8.51 -24.03 -29.31
CA GLU A 184 7.39 -23.14 -29.01
C GLU A 184 7.03 -23.15 -27.50
N LEU A 185 7.02 -24.32 -26.87
CA LEU A 185 6.81 -24.45 -25.41
C LEU A 185 7.90 -23.76 -24.61
N MET A 186 9.15 -23.87 -25.06
CA MET A 186 10.28 -23.20 -24.39
C MET A 186 10.19 -21.69 -24.51
N SER A 187 9.83 -21.17 -25.69
CA SER A 187 9.60 -19.74 -25.91
C SER A 187 8.47 -19.22 -24.99
N ASN A 188 7.40 -19.98 -24.80
CA ASN A 188 6.30 -19.60 -23.89
C ASN A 188 6.75 -19.56 -22.43
N VAL A 189 7.57 -20.49 -21.97
CA VAL A 189 8.14 -20.46 -20.60
C VAL A 189 9.01 -19.24 -20.39
N GLU A 190 9.87 -18.91 -21.36
CA GLU A 190 10.75 -17.74 -21.31
C GLU A 190 9.92 -16.43 -21.29
N LEU A 191 8.88 -16.33 -22.09
CA LEU A 191 7.98 -15.20 -22.15
C LEU A 191 7.22 -14.99 -20.82
N LEU A 192 6.80 -16.06 -20.17
CA LEU A 192 6.19 -16.02 -18.83
C LEU A 192 7.18 -15.50 -17.78
N MET A 193 8.43 -15.91 -17.82
CA MET A 193 9.47 -15.43 -16.91
C MET A 193 9.76 -13.93 -17.13
N VAL A 194 9.87 -13.49 -18.37
CA VAL A 194 10.10 -12.06 -18.71
C VAL A 194 8.93 -11.20 -18.25
N ARG A 195 7.70 -11.65 -18.48
CA ARG A 195 6.48 -10.94 -18.06
C ARG A 195 6.42 -10.74 -16.55
N ASN A 196 6.70 -11.77 -15.77
CA ASN A 196 6.72 -11.67 -14.32
C ASN A 196 7.82 -10.74 -13.81
N LYS A 197 8.99 -10.70 -14.44
CA LYS A 197 10.07 -9.76 -14.06
C LYS A 197 9.61 -8.31 -14.20
N SER A 198 8.94 -7.97 -15.30
CA SER A 198 8.44 -6.61 -15.53
C SER A 198 7.44 -6.17 -14.45
N VAL A 199 6.72 -7.13 -13.87
CA VAL A 199 5.76 -6.92 -12.79
C VAL A 199 6.47 -6.55 -11.49
N LEU A 200 7.53 -7.28 -11.11
CA LEU A 200 8.31 -6.99 -9.90
C LEU A 200 9.11 -5.69 -9.99
N GLN A 201 9.67 -5.38 -11.16
CA GLN A 201 10.41 -4.13 -11.36
C GLN A 201 9.52 -2.90 -11.18
N ARG A 202 8.28 -2.93 -11.69
CA ARG A 202 7.29 -1.85 -11.50
C ARG A 202 6.79 -1.72 -10.05
N SER A 203 6.97 -2.75 -9.22
CA SER A 203 6.62 -2.71 -7.80
C SER A 203 7.68 -2.05 -6.94
N ALA A 204 8.89 -1.87 -7.48
CA ALA A 204 10.05 -1.29 -6.79
C ALA A 204 10.26 0.21 -7.11
N GLU A 205 9.56 0.75 -8.12
CA GLU A 205 9.47 2.17 -8.46
C GLU A 205 8.27 2.84 -7.76
#